data_a9a29ba060a811401fcf30fba0bfbf69
#
_entry.id   a9a29ba060a811401fcf30fba0bfbf69
#
_cell.length_a   1.000
_cell.length_b   1.000
_cell.length_c   1.000
_cell.angle_alpha   90.00
_cell.angle_beta   90.00
_cell.angle_gamma   90.00
#
_symmetry.space_group_name_H-M   'P 1'
#
loop_
_entity.id
_entity.type
_entity.pdbx_description
1 polymer ?
#
loop_
_entity_poly.entity_id
_entity_poly.type
_entity_poly.pdbx_seq_one_letter_code
_entity_poly.pdbx_strand_id
1 'polypeptide(L)'
;MAKAPLRDTLKHHWREVLIAAGLKVVETAPFYIFSTFVVSYATTTLSYQKSQALESVTLGALVATVMIPLMGLLSDKVGRQKMYTLSVVLLGLFIVPWFLLLDTGTGWGIMLATIVAFGILWAPVTAVLGTLCSEIFSANVRYTGITLGYQLGAALAGGTAPLIATGLLAKYDGDWRPVAVYLGVTVAISLLAIFCASRMKSALSTAHSRAESA
;
A
#
# COMPACT_ATOMS: atom_id res chain seq x y z
N MET A 1 6.92 32.60 14.03
CA MET A 1 5.72 32.12 13.32
C MET A 1 6.16 31.53 11.98
N ALA A 2 5.99 30.24 11.75
CA ALA A 2 6.36 29.58 10.50
C ALA A 2 5.48 30.10 9.37
N LYS A 3 6.04 30.91 8.47
CA LYS A 3 5.36 31.46 7.31
C LYS A 3 5.04 30.34 6.32
N ALA A 4 3.76 29.97 6.21
CA ALA A 4 3.18 29.09 5.18
C ALA A 4 3.95 27.76 4.94
N PRO A 5 3.93 26.79 5.87
CA PRO A 5 4.65 25.53 5.72
C PRO A 5 4.22 24.75 4.47
N LEU A 6 2.99 24.93 4.01
CA LEU A 6 2.46 24.29 2.81
C LEU A 6 3.20 24.76 1.53
N ARG A 7 3.38 26.10 1.37
CA ARG A 7 4.04 26.67 0.18
C ARG A 7 5.52 26.29 0.15
N ASP A 8 6.16 26.28 1.30
CA ASP A 8 7.57 25.92 1.43
C ASP A 8 7.79 24.44 1.15
N THR A 9 6.94 23.56 1.69
CA THR A 9 6.95 22.13 1.42
C THR A 9 6.77 21.83 -0.07
N LEU A 10 5.79 22.44 -0.71
CA LEU A 10 5.54 22.21 -2.16
C LEU A 10 6.65 22.77 -3.04
N LYS A 11 7.32 23.87 -2.64
CA LYS A 11 8.37 24.49 -3.43
C LYS A 11 9.73 23.78 -3.28
N HIS A 12 10.09 23.34 -2.08
CA HIS A 12 11.42 22.83 -1.78
C HIS A 12 11.47 21.32 -1.51
N HIS A 13 10.33 20.69 -1.16
CA HIS A 13 10.21 19.28 -0.75
C HIS A 13 9.21 18.48 -1.59
N TRP A 14 8.92 18.92 -2.82
CA TRP A 14 7.97 18.24 -3.70
C TRP A 14 8.37 16.80 -4.06
N ARG A 15 9.70 16.52 -4.13
CA ARG A 15 10.21 15.17 -4.41
C ARG A 15 9.88 14.21 -3.28
N GLU A 16 10.10 14.64 -2.05
CA GLU A 16 9.76 13.88 -0.85
C GLU A 16 8.24 13.63 -0.76
N VAL A 17 7.43 14.64 -1.12
CA VAL A 17 5.96 14.52 -1.17
C VAL A 17 5.54 13.49 -2.23
N LEU A 18 6.13 13.49 -3.42
CA LEU A 18 5.85 12.49 -4.45
C LEU A 18 6.29 11.08 -4.04
N ILE A 19 7.42 10.94 -3.36
CA ILE A 19 7.87 9.66 -2.83
C ILE A 19 6.88 9.16 -1.78
N ALA A 20 6.46 9.99 -0.82
CA ALA A 20 5.47 9.62 0.18
C ALA A 20 4.12 9.24 -0.45
N ALA A 21 3.68 9.96 -1.48
CA ALA A 21 2.48 9.62 -2.26
C ALA A 21 2.64 8.26 -2.96
N GLY A 22 3.77 8.01 -3.60
CA GLY A 22 4.06 6.73 -4.25
C GLY A 22 4.10 5.55 -3.27
N LEU A 23 4.66 5.75 -2.07
CA LEU A 23 4.63 4.74 -1.01
C LEU A 23 3.21 4.45 -0.52
N LYS A 24 2.34 5.47 -0.50
CA LYS A 24 0.94 5.34 -0.06
C LYS A 24 0.08 4.57 -1.06
N VAL A 25 0.42 4.55 -2.35
CA VAL A 25 -0.36 3.90 -3.41
C VAL A 25 -0.63 2.42 -3.13
N VAL A 26 0.40 1.62 -2.84
CA VAL A 26 0.24 0.18 -2.59
C VAL A 26 -0.40 -0.14 -1.24
N GLU A 27 -0.41 0.79 -0.32
CA GLU A 27 -1.14 0.60 0.94
C GLU A 27 -2.63 0.83 0.71
N THR A 28 -3.01 1.84 -0.08
CA THR A 28 -4.39 2.30 -0.19
C THR A 28 -5.17 1.54 -1.27
N ALA A 29 -4.63 1.36 -2.48
CA ALA A 29 -5.34 0.67 -3.56
C ALA A 29 -5.65 -0.81 -3.23
N PRO A 30 -4.69 -1.65 -2.79
CA PRO A 30 -4.97 -3.00 -2.34
C PRO A 30 -5.93 -3.06 -1.15
N PHE A 31 -5.87 -2.12 -0.21
CA PHE A 31 -6.83 -2.05 0.88
C PHE A 31 -8.28 -2.03 0.37
N TYR A 32 -8.58 -1.12 -0.57
CA TYR A 32 -9.94 -1.03 -1.13
C TYR A 32 -10.30 -2.23 -2.01
N ILE A 33 -9.32 -2.83 -2.68
CA ILE A 33 -9.56 -4.05 -3.47
C ILE A 33 -9.87 -5.23 -2.54
N PHE A 34 -9.08 -5.46 -1.50
CA PHE A 34 -9.26 -6.60 -0.61
C PHE A 34 -10.42 -6.44 0.39
N SER A 35 -10.86 -5.21 0.68
CA SER A 35 -11.97 -4.95 1.60
C SER A 35 -13.30 -4.66 0.92
N THR A 36 -13.31 -3.88 -0.14
CA THR A 36 -14.55 -3.40 -0.77
C THR A 36 -14.84 -4.09 -2.10
N PHE A 37 -13.86 -4.06 -3.02
CA PHE A 37 -14.04 -4.66 -4.34
C PHE A 37 -14.25 -6.17 -4.26
N VAL A 38 -13.55 -6.89 -3.37
CA VAL A 38 -13.71 -8.35 -3.21
C VAL A 38 -15.15 -8.74 -2.91
N VAL A 39 -15.88 -7.96 -2.10
CA VAL A 39 -17.30 -8.24 -1.80
C VAL A 39 -18.16 -8.12 -3.06
N SER A 40 -17.97 -7.07 -3.84
CA SER A 40 -18.70 -6.89 -5.10
C SER A 40 -18.33 -7.98 -6.11
N TYR A 41 -17.05 -8.24 -6.34
CA TYR A 41 -16.57 -9.25 -7.29
C TYR A 41 -17.05 -10.65 -6.92
N ALA A 42 -16.93 -11.04 -5.66
CA ALA A 42 -17.39 -12.34 -5.18
C ALA A 42 -18.89 -12.54 -5.37
N THR A 43 -19.70 -11.51 -5.10
CA THR A 43 -21.17 -11.65 -5.18
C THR A 43 -21.72 -11.50 -6.59
N THR A 44 -21.17 -10.60 -7.41
CA THR A 44 -21.71 -10.31 -8.74
C THR A 44 -21.12 -11.19 -9.83
N THR A 45 -19.84 -11.56 -9.73
CA THR A 45 -19.13 -12.33 -10.77
C THR A 45 -18.99 -13.80 -10.41
N LEU A 46 -18.68 -14.11 -9.15
CA LEU A 46 -18.39 -15.48 -8.71
C LEU A 46 -19.57 -16.16 -8.00
N SER A 47 -20.70 -15.47 -7.85
CA SER A 47 -21.94 -16.03 -7.24
C SER A 47 -21.80 -16.51 -5.79
N TYR A 48 -20.83 -15.97 -5.04
CA TYR A 48 -20.74 -16.22 -3.59
C TYR A 48 -21.89 -15.58 -2.82
N GLN A 49 -22.25 -16.17 -1.70
CA GLN A 49 -23.18 -15.52 -0.77
C GLN A 49 -22.52 -14.28 -0.17
N LYS A 50 -23.28 -13.19 -0.06
CA LYS A 50 -22.76 -11.93 0.51
C LYS A 50 -22.24 -12.08 1.94
N SER A 51 -22.87 -12.97 2.75
CA SER A 51 -22.39 -13.30 4.09
C SER A 51 -20.98 -13.85 4.09
N GLN A 52 -20.67 -14.81 3.20
CA GLN A 52 -19.34 -15.42 3.08
C GLN A 52 -18.27 -14.39 2.71
N ALA A 53 -18.59 -13.49 1.76
CA ALA A 53 -17.68 -12.43 1.37
C ALA A 53 -17.41 -11.44 2.53
N LEU A 54 -18.44 -11.04 3.27
CA LEU A 54 -18.31 -10.16 4.43
C LEU A 54 -17.58 -10.82 5.59
N GLU A 55 -17.84 -12.10 5.87
CA GLU A 55 -17.13 -12.88 6.89
C GLU A 55 -15.63 -12.96 6.58
N SER A 56 -15.27 -13.23 5.32
CA SER A 56 -13.87 -13.29 4.92
C SER A 56 -13.14 -11.96 5.10
N VAL A 57 -13.78 -10.84 4.77
CA VAL A 57 -13.21 -9.50 4.99
C VAL A 57 -13.09 -9.19 6.49
N THR A 58 -14.11 -9.54 7.26
CA THR A 58 -14.10 -9.33 8.73
C THR A 58 -12.94 -10.12 9.38
N LEU A 59 -12.78 -11.39 9.01
CA LEU A 59 -11.68 -12.21 9.52
C LEU A 59 -10.32 -11.66 9.07
N GLY A 60 -10.19 -11.24 7.81
CA GLY A 60 -8.99 -10.56 7.31
C GLY A 60 -8.65 -9.30 8.12
N ALA A 61 -9.66 -8.47 8.43
CA ALA A 61 -9.48 -7.28 9.26
C ALA A 61 -9.07 -7.61 10.70
N LEU A 62 -9.66 -8.64 11.31
CA LEU A 62 -9.27 -9.11 12.65
C LEU A 62 -7.81 -9.58 12.66
N VAL A 63 -7.40 -10.35 11.67
CA VAL A 63 -6.00 -10.78 11.53
C VAL A 63 -5.09 -9.57 11.32
N ALA A 64 -5.46 -8.61 10.46
CA ALA A 64 -4.69 -7.38 10.26
C ALA A 64 -4.52 -6.58 11.55
N THR A 65 -5.57 -6.50 12.38
CA THR A 65 -5.53 -5.78 13.67
C THR A 65 -4.45 -6.34 14.60
N VAL A 66 -4.22 -7.65 14.58
CA VAL A 66 -3.17 -8.30 15.36
C VAL A 66 -1.81 -8.20 14.66
N MET A 67 -1.79 -8.37 13.33
CA MET A 67 -0.55 -8.39 12.55
C MET A 67 0.11 -7.01 12.44
N ILE A 68 -0.65 -5.92 12.38
CA ILE A 68 -0.09 -4.56 12.27
C ILE A 68 0.87 -4.25 13.43
N PRO A 69 0.49 -4.35 14.72
CA PRO A 69 1.42 -4.08 15.80
C PRO A 69 2.59 -5.08 15.86
N LEU A 70 2.38 -6.35 15.55
CA LEU A 70 3.44 -7.36 15.51
C LEU A 70 4.48 -7.04 14.42
N MET A 71 4.02 -6.65 13.24
CA MET A 71 4.90 -6.27 12.13
C MET A 71 5.61 -4.94 12.40
N GLY A 72 4.96 -4.03 13.11
CA GLY A 72 5.59 -2.81 13.62
C GLY A 72 6.81 -3.13 14.51
N LEU A 73 6.62 -3.96 15.52
CA LEU A 73 7.70 -4.42 16.41
C LEU A 73 8.79 -5.19 15.66
N LEU A 74 8.41 -6.04 14.71
CA LEU A 74 9.38 -6.77 13.89
C LEU A 74 10.19 -5.85 12.99
N SER A 75 9.58 -4.78 12.48
CA SER A 75 10.23 -3.79 11.61
C SER A 75 11.36 -3.04 12.30
N ASP A 76 11.27 -2.85 13.61
CA ASP A 76 12.32 -2.21 14.40
C ASP A 76 13.61 -3.06 14.45
N LYS A 77 13.48 -4.40 14.35
CA LYS A 77 14.62 -5.35 14.32
C LYS A 77 15.15 -5.58 12.91
N VAL A 78 14.27 -5.75 11.93
CA VAL A 78 14.62 -6.09 10.54
C VAL A 78 15.03 -4.86 9.74
N GLY A 79 14.49 -3.69 10.13
CA GLY A 79 14.61 -2.42 9.42
C GLY A 79 13.38 -2.12 8.57
N ARG A 80 12.83 -0.93 8.76
CA ARG A 80 11.54 -0.48 8.19
C ARG A 80 11.50 -0.54 6.67
N GLN A 81 12.58 -0.09 6.02
CA GLN A 81 12.67 -0.12 4.56
C GLN A 81 12.69 -1.54 3.99
N LYS A 82 13.43 -2.46 4.62
CA LYS A 82 13.46 -3.86 4.21
C LYS A 82 12.10 -4.53 4.41
N MET A 83 11.44 -4.29 5.55
CA MET A 83 10.10 -4.79 5.84
C MET A 83 9.09 -4.31 4.80
N TYR A 84 9.06 -3.00 4.51
CA TYR A 84 8.18 -2.43 3.49
C TYR A 84 8.42 -3.08 2.12
N THR A 85 9.67 -3.11 1.65
CA THR A 85 10.01 -3.67 0.34
C THR A 85 9.61 -5.14 0.23
N LEU A 86 9.95 -5.96 1.24
CA LEU A 86 9.59 -7.37 1.27
C LEU A 86 8.07 -7.56 1.20
N SER A 87 7.32 -6.81 2.00
CA SER A 87 5.86 -6.90 2.04
C SER A 87 5.22 -6.50 0.72
N VAL A 88 5.70 -5.43 0.09
CA VAL A 88 5.20 -4.99 -1.23
C VAL A 88 5.50 -6.03 -2.31
N VAL A 89 6.68 -6.65 -2.29
CA VAL A 89 7.03 -7.73 -3.24
C VAL A 89 6.15 -8.96 -3.02
N LEU A 90 5.99 -9.41 -1.77
CA LEU A 90 5.16 -10.57 -1.45
C LEU A 90 3.69 -10.32 -1.80
N LEU A 91 3.18 -9.13 -1.52
CA LEU A 91 1.83 -8.73 -1.90
C LEU A 91 1.67 -8.75 -3.43
N GLY A 92 2.63 -8.22 -4.16
CA GLY A 92 2.64 -8.26 -5.63
C GLY A 92 2.64 -9.68 -6.20
N LEU A 93 3.45 -10.58 -5.64
CA LEU A 93 3.49 -12.00 -6.02
C LEU A 93 2.19 -12.74 -5.68
N PHE A 94 1.48 -12.29 -4.65
CA PHE A 94 0.23 -12.92 -4.22
C PHE A 94 -1.01 -12.44 -4.99
N ILE A 95 -0.91 -11.41 -5.84
CA ILE A 95 -2.07 -10.89 -6.62
C ILE A 95 -2.70 -12.00 -7.46
N VAL A 96 -1.92 -12.74 -8.23
CA VAL A 96 -2.43 -13.83 -9.08
C VAL A 96 -2.97 -14.99 -8.25
N PRO A 97 -2.23 -15.55 -7.27
CA PRO A 97 -2.77 -16.54 -6.34
C PRO A 97 -4.07 -16.12 -5.66
N TRP A 98 -4.22 -14.85 -5.32
CA TRP A 98 -5.44 -14.32 -4.71
C TRP A 98 -6.66 -14.50 -5.61
N PHE A 99 -6.57 -14.10 -6.88
CA PHE A 99 -7.66 -14.30 -7.83
C PHE A 99 -7.94 -15.78 -8.10
N LEU A 100 -6.90 -16.62 -8.24
CA LEU A 100 -7.06 -18.06 -8.41
C LEU A 100 -7.76 -18.73 -7.23
N LEU A 101 -7.49 -18.29 -6.00
CA LEU A 101 -8.20 -18.77 -4.81
C LEU A 101 -9.67 -18.34 -4.80
N LEU A 102 -9.98 -17.11 -5.25
CA LEU A 102 -11.36 -16.65 -5.40
C LEU A 102 -12.11 -17.48 -6.44
N ASP A 103 -11.48 -17.80 -7.57
CA ASP A 103 -12.09 -18.58 -8.67
C ASP A 103 -12.36 -20.05 -8.31
N THR A 104 -11.85 -20.54 -7.17
CA THR A 104 -12.20 -21.90 -6.70
C THR A 104 -13.69 -22.08 -6.38
N GLY A 105 -14.43 -21.01 -6.21
CA GLY A 105 -15.85 -21.03 -5.85
C GLY A 105 -16.17 -21.59 -4.46
N THR A 106 -15.13 -21.79 -3.61
CA THR A 106 -15.31 -22.39 -2.28
C THR A 106 -15.23 -21.33 -1.17
N GLY A 107 -16.04 -21.48 -0.12
CA GLY A 107 -16.00 -20.58 1.05
C GLY A 107 -14.60 -20.51 1.70
N TRP A 108 -13.86 -21.60 1.68
CA TRP A 108 -12.46 -21.64 2.14
C TRP A 108 -11.52 -20.87 1.22
N GLY A 109 -11.75 -20.90 -0.10
CA GLY A 109 -10.92 -20.17 -1.07
C GLY A 109 -10.99 -18.66 -0.84
N ILE A 110 -12.19 -18.09 -0.74
CA ILE A 110 -12.35 -16.66 -0.48
C ILE A 110 -11.82 -16.26 0.89
N MET A 111 -12.04 -17.10 1.92
CA MET A 111 -11.56 -16.83 3.28
C MET A 111 -10.02 -16.81 3.33
N LEU A 112 -9.37 -17.84 2.79
CA LEU A 112 -7.90 -17.93 2.74
C LEU A 112 -7.30 -16.79 1.92
N ALA A 113 -7.85 -16.53 0.73
CA ALA A 113 -7.41 -15.43 -0.13
C ALA A 113 -7.42 -14.10 0.62
N THR A 114 -8.53 -13.78 1.29
CA THR A 114 -8.70 -12.48 1.97
C THR A 114 -7.86 -12.39 3.24
N ILE A 115 -7.79 -13.45 4.05
CA ILE A 115 -6.93 -13.46 5.26
C ILE A 115 -5.47 -13.26 4.88
N VAL A 116 -4.97 -13.97 3.87
CA VAL A 116 -3.56 -13.87 3.47
C VAL A 116 -3.26 -12.50 2.85
N ALA A 117 -4.07 -12.04 1.89
CA ALA A 117 -3.82 -10.76 1.22
C ALA A 117 -3.98 -9.57 2.16
N PHE A 118 -5.13 -9.48 2.83
CA PHE A 118 -5.49 -8.34 3.66
C PHE A 118 -4.94 -8.46 5.08
N GLY A 119 -5.09 -9.62 5.71
CA GLY A 119 -4.67 -9.85 7.11
C GLY A 119 -3.16 -9.92 7.28
N ILE A 120 -2.45 -10.61 6.38
CA ILE A 120 -1.02 -10.93 6.57
C ILE A 120 -0.12 -10.06 5.70
N LEU A 121 -0.36 -9.98 4.39
CA LEU A 121 0.58 -9.33 3.46
C LEU A 121 0.44 -7.81 3.41
N TRP A 122 -0.78 -7.28 3.55
CA TRP A 122 -1.03 -5.84 3.60
C TRP A 122 -0.65 -5.22 4.95
N ALA A 123 -0.83 -5.95 6.06
CA ALA A 123 -0.58 -5.44 7.41
C ALA A 123 0.84 -4.88 7.63
N PRO A 124 1.93 -5.51 7.19
CA PRO A 124 3.27 -4.96 7.35
C PRO A 124 3.49 -3.66 6.57
N VAL A 125 2.86 -3.52 5.39
CA VAL A 125 2.92 -2.27 4.59
C VAL A 125 2.37 -1.11 5.41
N THR A 126 1.17 -1.27 5.98
CA THR A 126 0.52 -0.27 6.83
C THR A 126 1.30 0.00 8.11
N ALA A 127 1.81 -1.06 8.76
CA ALA A 127 2.54 -0.96 10.03
C ALA A 127 3.78 -0.04 9.95
N VAL A 128 4.51 -0.08 8.82
CA VAL A 128 5.79 0.64 8.71
C VAL A 128 5.70 1.95 7.93
N LEU A 129 4.62 2.18 7.19
CA LEU A 129 4.50 3.30 6.26
C LEU A 129 4.64 4.66 6.94
N GLY A 130 3.98 4.86 8.09
CA GLY A 130 4.01 6.13 8.83
C GLY A 130 5.41 6.48 9.31
N THR A 131 6.10 5.52 9.91
CA THR A 131 7.45 5.70 10.41
C THR A 131 8.45 5.86 9.27
N LEU A 132 8.31 5.10 8.19
CA LEU A 132 9.14 5.21 7.00
C LEU A 132 9.04 6.61 6.37
N CYS A 133 7.82 7.12 6.19
CA CYS A 133 7.62 8.48 5.67
C CYS A 133 8.16 9.55 6.62
N SER A 134 8.11 9.34 7.94
CA SER A 134 8.68 10.29 8.90
C SER A 134 10.20 10.43 8.81
N GLU A 135 10.89 9.44 8.26
CA GLU A 135 12.33 9.45 8.02
C GLU A 135 12.74 10.20 6.73
N ILE A 136 11.80 10.45 5.82
CA ILE A 136 12.06 11.11 4.53
C ILE A 136 12.09 12.63 4.71
N PHE A 137 11.25 13.18 5.61
CA PHE A 137 11.10 14.61 5.79
C PHE A 137 11.94 15.14 6.97
N SER A 138 12.53 16.33 6.80
CA SER A 138 13.13 17.09 7.88
C SER A 138 12.08 17.51 8.94
N ALA A 139 12.49 17.70 10.18
CA ALA A 139 11.60 17.99 11.31
C ALA A 139 10.63 19.16 11.06
N ASN A 140 11.09 20.22 10.39
CA ASN A 140 10.34 21.45 10.17
C ASN A 140 9.14 21.30 9.22
N VAL A 141 9.21 20.37 8.25
CA VAL A 141 8.17 20.16 7.22
C VAL A 141 7.53 18.77 7.29
N ARG A 142 7.96 17.93 8.24
CA ARG A 142 7.55 16.52 8.34
C ARG A 142 6.05 16.33 8.37
N TYR A 143 5.35 17.03 9.26
CA TYR A 143 3.91 16.89 9.39
C TYR A 143 3.18 17.27 8.09
N THR A 144 3.50 18.43 7.53
CA THR A 144 2.88 18.93 6.29
C THR A 144 3.24 18.04 5.10
N GLY A 145 4.50 17.60 4.99
CA GLY A 145 4.96 16.76 3.90
C GLY A 145 4.31 15.38 3.89
N ILE A 146 4.24 14.71 5.05
CA ILE A 146 3.57 13.42 5.19
C ILE A 146 2.09 13.56 4.87
N THR A 147 1.41 14.56 5.43
CA THR A 147 -0.03 14.77 5.18
C THR A 147 -0.31 14.99 3.70
N LEU A 148 0.46 15.84 3.02
CA LEU A 148 0.32 16.07 1.58
C LEU A 148 0.56 14.80 0.77
N GLY A 149 1.66 14.08 1.02
CA GLY A 149 1.97 12.83 0.33
C GLY A 149 0.88 11.78 0.54
N TYR A 150 0.40 11.61 1.77
CA TYR A 150 -0.66 10.65 2.09
C TYR A 150 -1.97 11.00 1.39
N GLN A 151 -2.40 12.26 1.43
CA GLN A 151 -3.66 12.65 0.80
C GLN A 151 -3.60 12.55 -0.72
N LEU A 152 -2.47 12.91 -1.34
CA LEU A 152 -2.27 12.72 -2.78
C LEU A 152 -2.28 11.24 -3.15
N GLY A 153 -1.53 10.40 -2.45
CA GLY A 153 -1.51 8.95 -2.71
C GLY A 153 -2.87 8.30 -2.48
N ALA A 154 -3.56 8.64 -1.39
CA ALA A 154 -4.87 8.12 -1.08
C ALA A 154 -5.95 8.58 -2.08
N ALA A 155 -5.94 9.84 -2.49
CA ALA A 155 -6.90 10.36 -3.47
C ALA A 155 -6.71 9.71 -4.85
N LEU A 156 -5.46 9.57 -5.30
CA LEU A 156 -5.15 9.00 -6.61
C LEU A 156 -5.35 7.48 -6.68
N ALA A 157 -5.08 6.76 -5.61
CA ALA A 157 -5.07 5.31 -5.63
C ALA A 157 -6.25 4.67 -4.86
N GLY A 158 -6.74 5.31 -3.79
CA GLY A 158 -7.76 4.71 -2.94
C GLY A 158 -9.17 4.91 -3.46
N GLY A 159 -9.60 6.16 -3.59
CA GLY A 159 -10.96 6.48 -4.03
C GLY A 159 -11.28 5.99 -5.45
N THR A 160 -10.27 5.88 -6.30
CA THR A 160 -10.41 5.41 -7.69
C THR A 160 -10.29 3.89 -7.83
N ALA A 161 -9.64 3.18 -6.89
CA ALA A 161 -9.33 1.76 -7.04
C ALA A 161 -10.57 0.86 -7.27
N PRO A 162 -11.66 0.95 -6.50
CA PRO A 162 -12.85 0.14 -6.75
C PRO A 162 -13.52 0.48 -8.08
N LEU A 163 -13.53 1.75 -8.47
CA LEU A 163 -14.11 2.22 -9.73
C LEU A 163 -13.31 1.69 -10.93
N ILE A 164 -11.98 1.77 -10.87
CA ILE A 164 -11.10 1.23 -11.92
C ILE A 164 -11.28 -0.28 -12.01
N ALA A 165 -11.28 -1.00 -10.89
CA ALA A 165 -11.40 -2.45 -10.87
C ALA A 165 -12.75 -2.93 -11.41
N THR A 166 -13.86 -2.31 -10.98
CA THR A 166 -15.20 -2.65 -11.50
C THR A 166 -15.37 -2.26 -12.96
N GLY A 167 -14.81 -1.12 -13.39
CA GLY A 167 -14.80 -0.71 -14.78
C GLY A 167 -14.00 -1.65 -15.68
N LEU A 168 -12.86 -2.15 -15.20
CA LEU A 168 -12.06 -3.16 -15.91
C LEU A 168 -12.82 -4.49 -16.04
N LEU A 169 -13.45 -4.98 -14.96
CA LEU A 169 -14.27 -6.18 -15.04
C LEU A 169 -15.42 -6.03 -16.05
N ALA A 170 -16.13 -4.90 -16.00
CA ALA A 170 -17.24 -4.64 -16.92
C ALA A 170 -16.77 -4.57 -18.38
N LYS A 171 -15.59 -4.00 -18.64
CA LYS A 171 -15.03 -3.89 -19.99
C LYS A 171 -14.52 -5.21 -20.56
N TYR A 172 -14.08 -6.13 -19.72
CA TYR A 172 -13.45 -7.40 -20.12
C TYR A 172 -14.30 -8.61 -19.68
N ASP A 173 -15.62 -8.46 -19.67
CA ASP A 173 -16.60 -9.54 -19.44
C ASP A 173 -16.34 -10.39 -18.18
N GLY A 174 -15.90 -9.73 -17.10
CA GLY A 174 -15.61 -10.37 -15.81
C GLY A 174 -14.19 -10.96 -15.68
N ASP A 175 -13.32 -10.81 -16.68
CA ASP A 175 -11.93 -11.24 -16.56
C ASP A 175 -11.18 -10.38 -15.53
N TRP A 176 -10.62 -11.03 -14.53
CA TRP A 176 -9.88 -10.39 -13.45
C TRP A 176 -8.43 -9.98 -13.83
N ARG A 177 -7.88 -10.53 -14.92
CA ARG A 177 -6.48 -10.28 -15.32
C ARG A 177 -6.15 -8.79 -15.48
N PRO A 178 -7.00 -7.94 -16.07
CA PRO A 178 -6.76 -6.50 -16.13
C PRO A 178 -6.70 -5.85 -14.73
N VAL A 179 -7.49 -6.34 -13.77
CA VAL A 179 -7.43 -5.86 -12.39
C VAL A 179 -6.12 -6.28 -11.71
N ALA A 180 -5.63 -7.48 -11.98
CA ALA A 180 -4.33 -7.94 -11.51
C ALA A 180 -3.18 -7.08 -12.08
N VAL A 181 -3.24 -6.71 -13.36
CA VAL A 181 -2.28 -5.77 -13.98
C VAL A 181 -2.34 -4.40 -13.30
N TYR A 182 -3.53 -3.87 -13.03
CA TYR A 182 -3.70 -2.61 -12.29
C TYR A 182 -3.03 -2.67 -10.91
N LEU A 183 -3.26 -3.73 -10.13
CA LEU A 183 -2.60 -3.94 -8.84
C LEU A 183 -1.07 -4.07 -9.01
N GLY A 184 -0.60 -4.77 -10.04
CA GLY A 184 0.83 -4.85 -10.37
C GLY A 184 1.46 -3.49 -10.64
N VAL A 185 0.74 -2.57 -11.30
CA VAL A 185 1.18 -1.19 -11.50
C VAL A 185 1.30 -0.44 -10.18
N THR A 186 0.34 -0.59 -9.26
CA THR A 186 0.43 0.04 -7.93
C THR A 186 1.64 -0.46 -7.13
N VAL A 187 1.93 -1.75 -7.20
CA VAL A 187 3.13 -2.37 -6.61
C VAL A 187 4.41 -1.78 -7.22
N ALA A 188 4.48 -1.68 -8.55
CA ALA A 188 5.63 -1.13 -9.25
C ALA A 188 5.88 0.34 -8.87
N ILE A 189 4.84 1.17 -8.81
CA ILE A 189 4.93 2.58 -8.38
C ILE A 189 5.54 2.66 -6.99
N SER A 190 5.08 1.84 -6.04
CA SER A 190 5.55 1.89 -4.67
C SER A 190 6.96 1.31 -4.50
N LEU A 191 7.35 0.31 -5.30
CA LEU A 191 8.73 -0.17 -5.34
C LEU A 191 9.69 0.89 -5.91
N LEU A 192 9.27 1.63 -6.93
CA LEU A 192 10.04 2.77 -7.45
C LEU A 192 10.17 3.88 -6.39
N ALA A 193 9.09 4.18 -5.68
CA ALA A 193 9.10 5.19 -4.63
C ALA A 193 10.07 4.84 -3.50
N ILE A 194 10.06 3.58 -3.01
CA ILE A 194 10.99 3.15 -1.95
C ILE A 194 12.45 3.14 -2.43
N PHE A 195 12.68 2.78 -3.69
CA PHE A 195 14.01 2.85 -4.29
C PHE A 195 14.52 4.29 -4.37
N CYS A 196 13.68 5.25 -4.79
CA CYS A 196 14.02 6.67 -4.79
C CYS A 196 14.30 7.19 -3.37
N ALA A 197 13.50 6.80 -2.38
CA ALA A 197 13.71 7.16 -0.98
C ALA A 197 15.08 6.67 -0.47
N SER A 198 15.47 5.44 -0.80
CA SER A 198 16.75 4.87 -0.39
C SER A 198 17.94 5.62 -0.99
N ARG A 199 17.85 6.01 -2.27
CA ARG A 199 18.87 6.78 -2.96
C ARG A 199 19.06 8.18 -2.35
N MET A 200 17.96 8.85 -2.00
CA MET A 200 18.01 10.16 -1.35
C MET A 200 18.73 10.08 0.01
N LYS A 201 18.38 9.08 0.84
CA LYS A 201 18.98 8.90 2.16
C LYS A 201 20.50 8.65 2.06
N SER A 202 20.95 7.84 1.10
CA SER A 202 22.36 7.56 0.88
C SER A 202 23.15 8.80 0.41
N ALA A 203 22.56 9.62 -0.45
CA ALA A 203 23.19 10.85 -0.93
C ALA A 203 23.41 11.87 0.20
N LEU A 204 22.43 12.03 1.10
CA LEU A 204 22.53 12.91 2.26
C LEU A 204 23.61 12.43 3.26
N SER A 205 23.69 11.13 3.51
CA SER A 205 24.72 10.54 4.39
C SER A 205 26.13 10.78 3.84
N THR A 206 26.33 10.60 2.54
CA THR A 206 27.64 10.82 1.88
C THR A 206 28.04 12.29 1.88
N ALA A 207 27.09 13.20 1.73
CA ALA A 207 27.36 14.64 1.80
C ALA A 207 27.77 15.08 3.21
N HIS A 208 27.15 14.52 4.26
CA HIS A 208 27.46 14.83 5.65
C HIS A 208 28.87 14.34 6.04
N SER A 209 29.21 13.10 5.67
CA SER A 209 30.56 12.55 5.95
C SER A 209 31.68 13.30 5.26
N ARG A 210 31.44 13.86 4.04
CA ARG A 210 32.43 14.72 3.36
C ARG A 210 32.60 16.08 4.00
N ALA A 211 31.52 16.63 4.58
CA ALA A 211 31.59 17.92 5.30
C ALA A 211 32.32 17.83 6.66
N GLU A 212 32.30 16.65 7.30
CA GLU A 212 33.01 16.37 8.54
C GLU A 212 34.52 16.07 8.32
N SER A 213 34.89 15.68 7.10
CA SER A 213 36.27 15.34 6.72
C SER A 213 37.05 16.50 6.08
N ALA A 214 36.42 17.65 5.86
CA ALA A 214 37.00 18.88 5.28
C ALA A 214 37.20 19.96 6.35
#